data_dac29ec9e38d37a8a7786c04162f66a1
#
_entry.id   dac29ec9e38d37a8a7786c04162f66a1
#
_cell.length_a   1.000
_cell.length_b   1.000
_cell.length_c   1.000
_cell.angle_alpha   90.00
_cell.angle_beta   90.00
_cell.angle_gamma   90.00
#
_symmetry.space_group_name_H-M   'P 1'
#
loop_
_entity.id
_entity.type
_entity.pdbx_description
1 polymer ?
#
loop_
_entity_poly.entity_id
_entity_poly.type
_entity_poly.pdbx_seq_one_letter_code
_entity_poly.pdbx_strand_id
1 'polypeptide(L)'
;RLSEWAVWIGRGVGALSPELARRLLVDLTAGKSQPTGRLALVVRRLADRAGDLDAWILSLSDADRKKPDTAADIARRLAEAGRAGPAREALEAARASHPQARPAKGRAAGPEPQGEAWYAAEIAVLEAEGQAAAADAARWRLFERTLSPETLRALLAKLADFEDVVALDRAFEIAAAHGDLMRAV
;
A
#
# COMPACT_ATOMS: atom_id res chain seq x y z
N ARG A 1 0.79 -31.55 15.45
CA ARG A 1 1.01 -32.10 14.08
C ARG A 1 0.61 -31.13 12.96
N LEU A 2 -0.43 -30.31 13.11
CA LEU A 2 -0.78 -29.25 12.15
C LEU A 2 0.33 -28.18 11.99
N SER A 3 1.20 -28.01 12.99
CA SER A 3 2.25 -27.00 12.96
C SER A 3 3.38 -27.29 11.97
N GLU A 4 3.73 -28.54 11.75
CA GLU A 4 4.81 -28.94 10.84
C GLU A 4 4.37 -28.83 9.38
N TRP A 5 3.14 -29.26 9.08
CA TRP A 5 2.53 -29.09 7.76
C TRP A 5 2.42 -27.64 7.34
N ALA A 6 2.05 -26.74 8.28
CA ALA A 6 1.97 -25.33 8.00
C ALA A 6 3.34 -24.73 7.60
N VAL A 7 4.42 -25.16 8.25
CA VAL A 7 5.78 -24.74 7.90
C VAL A 7 6.19 -25.30 6.53
N TRP A 8 5.90 -26.57 6.27
CA TRP A 8 6.20 -27.23 5.01
C TRP A 8 5.48 -26.57 3.83
N ILE A 9 4.16 -26.43 3.92
CA ILE A 9 3.36 -25.74 2.89
C ILE A 9 3.88 -24.32 2.71
N GLY A 10 4.12 -23.59 3.81
CA GLY A 10 4.60 -22.22 3.74
C GLY A 10 5.94 -22.04 3.00
N ARG A 11 6.82 -23.06 3.03
CA ARG A 11 8.08 -23.06 2.27
C ARG A 11 7.88 -23.45 0.80
N GLY A 12 6.94 -24.35 0.53
CA GLY A 12 6.67 -24.90 -0.80
C GLY A 12 5.69 -24.09 -1.66
N VAL A 13 4.99 -23.08 -1.08
CA VAL A 13 3.94 -22.33 -1.81
C VAL A 13 4.43 -21.71 -3.11
N GLY A 14 5.67 -21.22 -3.15
CA GLY A 14 6.24 -20.62 -4.36
C GLY A 14 6.34 -21.57 -5.57
N ALA A 15 6.44 -22.89 -5.31
CA ALA A 15 6.51 -23.92 -6.35
C ALA A 15 5.11 -24.41 -6.80
N LEU A 16 4.03 -24.04 -6.12
CA LEU A 16 2.69 -24.48 -6.48
C LEU A 16 2.17 -23.74 -7.71
N SER A 17 1.36 -24.41 -8.52
CA SER A 17 0.56 -23.72 -9.51
C SER A 17 -0.53 -22.88 -8.84
N PRO A 18 -1.01 -21.78 -9.46
CA PRO A 18 -2.11 -20.99 -8.90
C PRO A 18 -3.38 -21.81 -8.61
N GLU A 19 -3.70 -22.79 -9.46
CA GLU A 19 -4.86 -23.68 -9.32
C GLU A 19 -4.72 -24.58 -8.09
N LEU A 20 -3.54 -25.16 -7.89
CA LEU A 20 -3.29 -26.01 -6.71
C LEU A 20 -3.29 -25.16 -5.43
N ALA A 21 -2.72 -23.96 -5.47
CA ALA A 21 -2.76 -23.03 -4.34
C ALA A 21 -4.22 -22.68 -3.97
N ARG A 22 -5.08 -22.46 -4.97
CA ARG A 22 -6.51 -22.18 -4.76
C ARG A 22 -7.24 -23.36 -4.14
N ARG A 23 -7.00 -24.59 -4.60
CA ARG A 23 -7.59 -25.79 -4.02
C ARG A 23 -7.19 -25.96 -2.55
N LEU A 24 -5.89 -25.85 -2.26
CA LEU A 24 -5.38 -25.93 -0.88
C LEU A 24 -5.94 -24.82 0.00
N LEU A 25 -6.13 -23.62 -0.54
CA LEU A 25 -6.74 -22.50 0.17
C LEU A 25 -8.18 -22.84 0.59
N VAL A 26 -9.00 -23.36 -0.32
CA VAL A 26 -10.37 -23.79 -0.05
C VAL A 26 -10.39 -24.88 1.03
N ASP A 27 -9.56 -25.91 0.90
CA ASP A 27 -9.51 -27.01 1.85
C ASP A 27 -9.09 -26.55 3.26
N LEU A 28 -8.12 -25.64 3.36
CA LEU A 28 -7.64 -25.12 4.64
C LEU A 28 -8.58 -24.13 5.30
N THR A 29 -9.42 -23.45 4.54
CA THR A 29 -10.40 -22.47 5.05
C THR A 29 -11.79 -23.06 5.22
N ALA A 30 -12.07 -24.26 4.69
CA ALA A 30 -13.35 -24.94 4.81
C ALA A 30 -13.78 -25.07 6.28
N GLY A 31 -14.95 -24.53 6.61
CA GLY A 31 -15.54 -24.61 7.95
C GLY A 31 -14.84 -23.81 9.05
N LYS A 32 -13.92 -22.91 8.71
CA LYS A 32 -13.20 -22.04 9.65
C LYS A 32 -13.59 -20.60 9.44
N SER A 33 -13.96 -19.92 10.51
CA SER A 33 -14.38 -18.51 10.46
C SER A 33 -13.23 -17.56 10.14
N GLN A 34 -12.08 -17.72 10.78
CA GLN A 34 -10.89 -16.91 10.54
C GLN A 34 -9.63 -17.72 10.89
N PRO A 35 -8.66 -17.85 9.97
CA PRO A 35 -7.40 -18.50 10.27
C PRO A 35 -6.57 -17.62 11.22
N THR A 36 -5.96 -18.25 12.24
CA THR A 36 -5.12 -17.55 13.23
C THR A 36 -3.73 -18.16 13.32
N GLY A 37 -2.78 -17.41 13.87
CA GLY A 37 -1.42 -17.87 14.11
C GLY A 37 -0.70 -18.32 12.85
N ARG A 38 -0.05 -19.49 12.90
CA ARG A 38 0.73 -20.02 11.77
C ARG A 38 -0.15 -20.37 10.56
N LEU A 39 -1.40 -20.77 10.80
CA LEU A 39 -2.33 -21.08 9.71
C LEU A 39 -2.66 -19.81 8.90
N ALA A 40 -2.84 -18.68 9.56
CA ALA A 40 -3.07 -17.39 8.87
C ALA A 40 -1.93 -17.04 7.91
N LEU A 41 -0.67 -17.30 8.30
CA LEU A 41 0.50 -17.08 7.44
C LEU A 41 0.49 -17.98 6.21
N VAL A 42 0.10 -19.24 6.37
CA VAL A 42 -0.01 -20.20 5.26
C VAL A 42 -1.13 -19.80 4.32
N VAL A 43 -2.31 -19.49 4.87
CA VAL A 43 -3.47 -19.02 4.09
C VAL A 43 -3.12 -17.76 3.30
N ARG A 44 -2.44 -16.80 3.92
CA ARG A 44 -1.98 -15.58 3.25
C ARG A 44 -1.09 -15.86 2.04
N ARG A 45 -0.08 -16.75 2.20
CA ARG A 45 0.82 -17.12 1.10
C ARG A 45 0.09 -17.88 -0.01
N LEU A 46 -0.84 -18.77 0.35
CA LEU A 46 -1.65 -19.48 -0.64
C LEU A 46 -2.58 -18.52 -1.39
N ALA A 47 -3.21 -17.58 -0.68
CA ALA A 47 -4.05 -16.57 -1.26
C ALA A 47 -3.26 -15.66 -2.24
N ASP A 48 -2.07 -15.23 -1.85
CA ASP A 48 -1.14 -14.50 -2.73
C ASP A 48 -0.84 -15.31 -4.00
N ARG A 49 -0.49 -16.59 -3.85
CA ARG A 49 -0.15 -17.46 -4.97
C ARG A 49 -1.34 -17.77 -5.87
N ALA A 50 -2.54 -17.87 -5.28
CA ALA A 50 -3.80 -18.10 -5.99
C ALA A 50 -4.36 -16.83 -6.66
N GLY A 51 -3.85 -15.64 -6.31
CA GLY A 51 -4.42 -14.37 -6.73
C GLY A 51 -5.77 -14.06 -6.03
N ASP A 52 -6.02 -14.66 -4.87
CA ASP A 52 -7.26 -14.46 -4.11
C ASP A 52 -7.07 -13.35 -3.05
N LEU A 53 -7.38 -12.13 -3.47
CA LEU A 53 -7.22 -10.95 -2.63
C LEU A 53 -8.16 -10.95 -1.41
N ASP A 54 -9.37 -11.47 -1.54
CA ASP A 54 -10.33 -11.50 -0.43
C ASP A 54 -9.86 -12.47 0.66
N ALA A 55 -9.43 -13.66 0.29
CA ALA A 55 -8.84 -14.63 1.23
C ALA A 55 -7.55 -14.07 1.86
N TRP A 56 -6.75 -13.32 1.10
CA TRP A 56 -5.56 -12.67 1.63
C TRP A 56 -5.92 -11.64 2.71
N ILE A 57 -6.89 -10.76 2.46
CA ILE A 57 -7.39 -9.77 3.42
C ILE A 57 -8.01 -10.46 4.65
N LEU A 58 -8.81 -11.50 4.47
CA LEU A 58 -9.44 -12.25 5.55
C LEU A 58 -8.42 -12.98 6.45
N SER A 59 -7.23 -13.30 5.93
CA SER A 59 -6.15 -13.89 6.72
C SER A 59 -5.51 -12.94 7.72
N LEU A 60 -5.76 -11.63 7.60
CA LEU A 60 -5.28 -10.59 8.49
C LEU A 60 -6.25 -10.40 9.65
N SER A 61 -5.75 -10.21 10.87
CA SER A 61 -6.58 -9.81 12.00
C SER A 61 -7.14 -8.40 11.80
N ASP A 62 -8.24 -8.07 12.46
CA ASP A 62 -8.82 -6.72 12.41
C ASP A 62 -7.83 -5.65 12.92
N ALA A 63 -7.01 -5.99 13.91
CA ALA A 63 -5.96 -5.12 14.42
C ALA A 63 -4.84 -4.92 13.39
N ASP A 64 -4.45 -5.98 12.66
CA ASP A 64 -3.41 -5.87 11.64
C ASP A 64 -3.89 -5.08 10.42
N ARG A 65 -5.14 -5.24 9.99
CA ARG A 65 -5.72 -4.47 8.87
C ARG A 65 -5.70 -2.96 9.11
N LYS A 66 -5.77 -2.55 10.37
CA LYS A 66 -5.78 -1.13 10.77
C LYS A 66 -4.38 -0.52 10.92
N LYS A 67 -3.31 -1.33 10.86
CA LYS A 67 -1.94 -0.81 10.86
C LYS A 67 -1.67 -0.04 9.57
N PRO A 68 -1.05 1.15 9.62
CA PRO A 68 -0.86 2.00 8.44
C PRO A 68 -0.22 1.28 7.25
N ASP A 69 0.88 0.55 7.46
CA ASP A 69 1.58 -0.16 6.38
C ASP A 69 0.73 -1.30 5.79
N THR A 70 -0.01 -2.02 6.63
CA THR A 70 -0.88 -3.10 6.18
C THR A 70 -2.09 -2.56 5.43
N ALA A 71 -2.70 -1.47 5.92
CA ALA A 71 -3.80 -0.80 5.24
C ALA A 71 -3.37 -0.23 3.89
N ALA A 72 -2.16 0.32 3.80
CA ALA A 72 -1.58 0.78 2.54
C ALA A 72 -1.42 -0.37 1.53
N ASP A 73 -0.90 -1.54 1.95
CA ASP A 73 -0.78 -2.71 1.06
C ASP A 73 -2.15 -3.25 0.62
N ILE A 74 -3.13 -3.31 1.54
CA ILE A 74 -4.52 -3.67 1.22
C ILE A 74 -5.10 -2.70 0.18
N ALA A 75 -5.00 -1.40 0.42
CA ALA A 75 -5.56 -0.38 -0.44
C ALA A 75 -4.93 -0.40 -1.84
N ARG A 76 -3.61 -0.52 -1.92
CA ARG A 76 -2.90 -0.63 -3.20
C ARG A 76 -3.37 -1.84 -4.00
N ARG A 77 -3.42 -3.03 -3.39
CA ARG A 77 -3.88 -4.27 -4.05
C ARG A 77 -5.34 -4.18 -4.51
N LEU A 78 -6.20 -3.57 -3.69
CA LEU A 78 -7.61 -3.34 -4.05
C LEU A 78 -7.74 -2.36 -5.22
N ALA A 79 -6.97 -1.27 -5.21
CA ALA A 79 -6.94 -0.30 -6.30
C ALA A 79 -6.45 -0.93 -7.62
N GLU A 80 -5.37 -1.72 -7.57
CA GLU A 80 -4.84 -2.50 -8.71
C GLU A 80 -5.88 -3.50 -9.27
N ALA A 81 -6.74 -4.03 -8.40
CA ALA A 81 -7.86 -4.90 -8.78
C ALA A 81 -9.12 -4.13 -9.24
N GLY A 82 -9.05 -2.81 -9.39
CA GLY A 82 -10.18 -1.96 -9.79
C GLY A 82 -11.24 -1.76 -8.70
N ARG A 83 -10.95 -2.11 -7.45
CA ARG A 83 -11.88 -2.03 -6.31
C ARG A 83 -11.63 -0.75 -5.49
N ALA A 84 -11.86 0.40 -6.11
CA ALA A 84 -11.52 1.72 -5.55
C ALA A 84 -12.25 2.03 -4.22
N GLY A 85 -13.55 1.74 -4.10
CA GLY A 85 -14.32 1.97 -2.88
C GLY A 85 -13.73 1.23 -1.67
N PRO A 86 -13.62 -0.11 -1.69
CA PRO A 86 -12.97 -0.88 -0.63
C PRO A 86 -11.52 -0.45 -0.35
N ALA A 87 -10.77 -0.01 -1.37
CA ALA A 87 -9.42 0.50 -1.19
C ALA A 87 -9.40 1.79 -0.35
N ARG A 88 -10.30 2.71 -0.62
CA ARG A 88 -10.47 3.93 0.19
C ARG A 88 -10.89 3.62 1.61
N GLU A 89 -11.87 2.73 1.80
CA GLU A 89 -12.33 2.31 3.12
C GLU A 89 -11.20 1.74 3.98
N ALA A 90 -10.27 0.98 3.40
CA ALA A 90 -9.11 0.44 4.11
C ALA A 90 -8.21 1.54 4.67
N LEU A 91 -7.91 2.58 3.87
CA LEU A 91 -7.12 3.74 4.32
C LEU A 91 -7.85 4.55 5.39
N GLU A 92 -9.15 4.80 5.22
CA GLU A 92 -9.96 5.55 6.17
C GLU A 92 -10.08 4.84 7.51
N ALA A 93 -10.31 3.52 7.53
CA ALA A 93 -10.36 2.72 8.74
C ALA A 93 -9.03 2.75 9.52
N ALA A 94 -7.90 2.69 8.82
CA ALA A 94 -6.59 2.82 9.45
C ALA A 94 -6.37 4.24 10.00
N ARG A 95 -6.73 5.27 9.25
CA ARG A 95 -6.63 6.67 9.68
C ARG A 95 -7.48 6.95 10.93
N ALA A 96 -8.71 6.43 10.96
CA ALA A 96 -9.59 6.55 12.12
C ALA A 96 -9.06 5.83 13.37
N SER A 97 -8.31 4.74 13.18
CA SER A 97 -7.75 3.94 14.27
C SER A 97 -6.45 4.53 14.82
N HIS A 98 -5.78 5.40 14.05
CA HIS A 98 -4.55 6.09 14.42
C HIS A 98 -4.77 7.61 14.26
N PRO A 99 -5.65 8.22 15.09
CA PRO A 99 -5.86 9.65 15.00
C PRO A 99 -4.54 10.35 15.24
N GLN A 100 -4.17 11.22 14.33
CA GLN A 100 -2.95 12.02 14.43
C GLN A 100 -2.95 12.73 15.80
N ALA A 101 -1.85 12.62 16.54
CA ALA A 101 -1.69 13.39 17.76
C ALA A 101 -1.91 14.87 17.41
N ARG A 102 -2.91 15.51 18.05
CA ARG A 102 -3.15 16.95 17.89
C ARG A 102 -1.82 17.67 18.09
N PRO A 103 -1.41 18.54 17.17
CA PRO A 103 -0.17 19.30 17.36
C PRO A 103 -0.27 20.01 18.71
N ALA A 104 0.71 19.78 19.58
CA ALA A 104 0.82 20.52 20.83
C ALA A 104 0.89 22.01 20.46
N LYS A 105 0.12 22.85 21.18
CA LYS A 105 0.06 24.29 20.96
C LYS A 105 1.47 24.87 20.75
N GLY A 106 1.74 25.41 19.57
CA GLY A 106 3.01 26.09 19.26
C GLY A 106 4.07 25.27 18.53
N ARG A 107 3.79 24.01 18.14
CA ARG A 107 4.70 23.24 17.31
C ARG A 107 4.07 23.12 15.92
N ALA A 108 4.84 23.49 14.87
CA ALA A 108 4.43 23.20 13.49
C ALA A 108 4.04 21.71 13.40
N ALA A 109 2.98 21.40 12.67
CA ALA A 109 2.59 20.03 12.42
C ALA A 109 3.83 19.29 11.89
N GLY A 110 4.39 18.41 12.71
CA GLY A 110 5.51 17.57 12.29
C GLY A 110 5.05 16.69 11.13
N PRO A 111 5.98 16.14 10.36
CA PRO A 111 5.63 15.27 9.24
C PRO A 111 4.68 14.18 9.72
N GLU A 112 3.60 13.96 8.97
CA GLU A 112 2.63 12.90 9.24
C GLU A 112 3.39 11.58 9.43
N PRO A 113 3.06 10.75 10.44
CA PRO A 113 3.79 9.53 10.74
C PRO A 113 3.55 8.40 9.74
N GLN A 114 3.07 8.72 8.54
CA GLN A 114 2.76 7.76 7.49
C GLN A 114 3.96 7.62 6.56
N GLY A 115 4.38 6.36 6.32
CA GLY A 115 5.48 6.04 5.44
C GLY A 115 5.17 6.29 3.96
N GLU A 116 6.18 6.24 3.11
CA GLU A 116 6.06 6.39 1.65
C GLU A 116 5.02 5.44 1.04
N ALA A 117 4.94 4.20 1.54
CA ALA A 117 3.96 3.21 1.11
C ALA A 117 2.50 3.69 1.25
N TRP A 118 2.22 4.49 2.28
CA TRP A 118 0.88 5.07 2.48
C TRP A 118 0.53 6.06 1.37
N TYR A 119 1.45 6.97 1.05
CA TYR A 119 1.22 7.95 -0.01
C TYR A 119 1.11 7.30 -1.38
N ALA A 120 1.90 6.26 -1.64
CA ALA A 120 1.79 5.48 -2.86
C ALA A 120 0.41 4.79 -2.97
N ALA A 121 -0.11 4.25 -1.85
CA ALA A 121 -1.44 3.66 -1.81
C ALA A 121 -2.55 4.71 -2.01
N GLU A 122 -2.42 5.90 -1.40
CA GLU A 122 -3.37 7.00 -1.60
C GLU A 122 -3.42 7.44 -3.08
N ILE A 123 -2.28 7.55 -3.73
CA ILE A 123 -2.19 7.85 -5.16
C ILE A 123 -2.89 6.76 -5.99
N ALA A 124 -2.63 5.49 -5.71
CA ALA A 124 -3.26 4.37 -6.42
C ALA A 124 -4.79 4.36 -6.25
N VAL A 125 -5.29 4.70 -5.06
CA VAL A 125 -6.74 4.83 -4.81
C VAL A 125 -7.33 5.96 -5.62
N LEU A 126 -6.71 7.15 -5.61
CA LEU A 126 -7.16 8.31 -6.40
C LEU A 126 -7.19 8.01 -7.91
N GLU A 127 -6.19 7.28 -8.42
CA GLU A 127 -6.18 6.81 -9.82
C GLU A 127 -7.33 5.85 -10.11
N ALA A 128 -7.57 4.87 -9.23
CA ALA A 128 -8.65 3.91 -9.40
C ALA A 128 -10.05 4.56 -9.33
N GLU A 129 -10.16 5.68 -8.62
CA GLU A 129 -11.39 6.51 -8.58
C GLU A 129 -11.54 7.46 -9.78
N GLY A 130 -10.55 7.51 -10.67
CA GLY A 130 -10.54 8.44 -11.81
C GLY A 130 -10.24 9.88 -11.43
N GLN A 131 -9.73 10.14 -10.22
CA GLN A 131 -9.41 11.48 -9.72
C GLN A 131 -7.99 11.91 -10.15
N ALA A 132 -7.74 12.02 -11.45
CA ALA A 132 -6.40 12.26 -12.01
C ALA A 132 -5.70 13.50 -11.41
N ALA A 133 -6.39 14.63 -11.35
CA ALA A 133 -5.82 15.87 -10.82
C ALA A 133 -5.44 15.76 -9.34
N ALA A 134 -6.23 15.03 -8.53
CA ALA A 134 -5.94 14.79 -7.12
C ALA A 134 -4.74 13.83 -6.96
N ALA A 135 -4.65 12.81 -7.83
CA ALA A 135 -3.52 11.87 -7.86
C ALA A 135 -2.22 12.60 -8.21
N ASP A 136 -2.23 13.53 -9.19
CA ASP A 136 -1.07 14.33 -9.57
C ASP A 136 -0.64 15.26 -8.43
N ALA A 137 -1.58 15.93 -7.78
CA ALA A 137 -1.28 16.73 -6.60
C ALA A 137 -0.70 15.90 -5.46
N ALA A 138 -1.16 14.66 -5.27
CA ALA A 138 -0.60 13.74 -4.27
C ALA A 138 0.83 13.28 -4.63
N ARG A 139 1.13 13.04 -5.91
CA ARG A 139 2.50 12.72 -6.38
C ARG A 139 3.46 13.87 -6.12
N TRP A 140 3.04 15.10 -6.42
CA TRP A 140 3.86 16.28 -6.13
C TRP A 140 4.17 16.41 -4.65
N ARG A 141 3.17 16.24 -3.77
CA ARG A 141 3.38 16.25 -2.31
C ARG A 141 4.34 15.15 -1.84
N LEU A 142 4.25 13.96 -2.44
CA LEU A 142 5.17 12.86 -2.14
C LEU A 142 6.59 13.23 -2.58
N PHE A 143 6.77 13.77 -3.79
CA PHE A 143 8.07 14.22 -4.28
C PHE A 143 8.67 15.33 -3.40
N GLU A 144 7.89 16.35 -3.04
CA GLU A 144 8.31 17.44 -2.15
C GLU A 144 8.83 16.93 -0.79
N ARG A 145 8.33 15.79 -0.32
CA ARG A 145 8.76 15.18 0.95
C ARG A 145 9.97 14.29 0.84
N THR A 146 10.10 13.56 -0.25
CA THR A 146 11.10 12.49 -0.40
C THR A 146 12.26 12.89 -1.29
N LEU A 147 12.06 13.82 -2.20
CA LEU A 147 12.94 14.14 -3.33
C LEU A 147 13.37 12.87 -4.11
N SER A 148 12.52 11.83 -4.10
CA SER A 148 12.82 10.55 -4.72
C SER A 148 12.84 10.68 -6.25
N PRO A 149 13.93 10.31 -6.92
CA PRO A 149 13.99 10.28 -8.38
C PRO A 149 12.96 9.34 -9.00
N GLU A 150 12.60 8.27 -8.31
CA GLU A 150 11.57 7.31 -8.74
C GLU A 150 10.19 7.97 -8.77
N THR A 151 9.86 8.75 -7.73
CA THR A 151 8.60 9.50 -7.66
C THR A 151 8.53 10.54 -8.77
N LEU A 152 9.62 11.25 -9.04
CA LEU A 152 9.69 12.21 -10.14
C LEU A 152 9.52 11.53 -11.50
N ARG A 153 10.22 10.43 -11.76
CA ARG A 153 10.05 9.67 -13.02
C ARG A 153 8.63 9.19 -13.22
N ALA A 154 7.99 8.69 -12.16
CA ALA A 154 6.59 8.24 -12.21
C ALA A 154 5.62 9.40 -12.50
N LEU A 155 5.93 10.60 -12.02
CA LEU A 155 5.17 11.82 -12.29
C LEU A 155 5.35 12.24 -13.76
N LEU A 156 6.59 12.36 -14.23
CA LEU A 156 6.90 12.77 -15.61
C LEU A 156 6.31 11.81 -16.65
N ALA A 157 6.31 10.50 -16.37
CA ALA A 157 5.75 9.50 -17.27
C ALA A 157 4.22 9.62 -17.49
N LYS A 158 3.54 10.43 -16.71
CA LYS A 158 2.09 10.68 -16.80
C LYS A 158 1.73 11.98 -17.50
N LEU A 159 2.73 12.82 -17.75
CA LEU A 159 2.54 14.12 -18.39
C LEU A 159 2.49 14.00 -19.92
N ALA A 160 1.77 14.91 -20.54
CA ALA A 160 1.78 15.04 -21.99
C ALA A 160 3.12 15.66 -22.47
N ASP A 161 3.42 15.45 -23.75
CA ASP A 161 4.59 16.04 -24.38
C ASP A 161 4.69 17.56 -24.11
N PHE A 162 5.88 18.01 -23.75
CA PHE A 162 6.24 19.38 -23.33
C PHE A 162 5.83 19.83 -21.92
N GLU A 163 4.92 19.14 -21.23
CA GLU A 163 4.63 19.43 -19.82
C GLU A 163 5.74 18.94 -18.90
N ASP A 164 6.52 17.96 -19.34
CA ASP A 164 7.67 17.40 -18.62
C ASP A 164 8.77 18.44 -18.36
N VAL A 165 9.01 19.38 -19.28
CA VAL A 165 9.99 20.46 -19.11
C VAL A 165 9.59 21.39 -17.95
N VAL A 166 8.32 21.81 -17.93
CA VAL A 166 7.79 22.67 -16.86
C VAL A 166 7.80 21.95 -15.51
N ALA A 167 7.50 20.64 -15.53
CA ALA A 167 7.52 19.80 -14.33
C ALA A 167 8.95 19.60 -13.81
N LEU A 168 9.95 19.47 -14.69
CA LEU A 168 11.37 19.40 -14.30
C LEU A 168 11.84 20.70 -13.68
N ASP A 169 11.53 21.86 -14.26
CA ASP A 169 11.88 23.16 -13.70
C ASP A 169 11.29 23.30 -12.29
N ARG A 170 10.02 22.96 -12.11
CA ARG A 170 9.38 22.93 -10.79
C ARG A 170 10.08 21.97 -9.82
N ALA A 171 10.47 20.79 -10.28
CA ALA A 171 11.17 19.82 -9.45
C ALA A 171 12.54 20.34 -8.98
N PHE A 172 13.28 21.02 -9.84
CA PHE A 172 14.54 21.67 -9.48
C PHE A 172 14.35 22.81 -8.47
N GLU A 173 13.31 23.63 -8.62
CA GLU A 173 12.97 24.67 -7.64
C GLU A 173 12.67 24.07 -6.26
N ILE A 174 11.89 22.99 -6.22
CA ILE A 174 11.57 22.26 -4.98
C ILE A 174 12.84 21.70 -4.35
N ALA A 175 13.70 21.04 -5.13
CA ALA A 175 14.96 20.47 -4.64
C ALA A 175 15.90 21.55 -4.11
N ALA A 176 16.01 22.67 -4.81
CA ALA A 176 16.84 23.81 -4.38
C ALA A 176 16.33 24.49 -3.10
N ALA A 177 15.01 24.50 -2.88
CA ALA A 177 14.39 25.04 -1.67
C ALA A 177 14.38 24.08 -0.50
N HIS A 178 14.73 22.79 -0.69
CA HIS A 178 14.67 21.77 0.35
C HIS A 178 15.73 22.01 1.41
N GLY A 179 15.30 21.97 2.69
CA GLY A 179 16.19 22.24 3.83
C GLY A 179 17.24 21.15 4.14
N ASP A 180 17.15 19.99 3.49
CA ASP A 180 18.08 18.87 3.65
C ASP A 180 18.93 18.74 2.36
N LEU A 181 20.12 19.33 2.40
CA LEU A 181 21.06 19.33 1.28
C LEU A 181 21.50 17.91 0.83
N MET A 182 21.51 16.94 1.74
CA MET A 182 21.90 15.55 1.43
C MET A 182 20.82 14.81 0.61
N ARG A 183 19.59 15.28 0.63
CA ARG A 183 18.51 14.76 -0.20
C ARG A 183 18.34 15.49 -1.52
N ALA A 184 18.86 16.72 -1.60
CA ALA A 184 18.75 17.56 -2.79
C ALA A 184 19.88 17.32 -3.81
N VAL A 185 20.94 16.56 -3.44
CA VAL A 185 22.07 16.16 -4.27
C VAL A 185 21.96 14.71 -4.66
#